data_87de92dadf916d6ac66269ac35b6dc75
#
_entry.id   87de92dadf916d6ac66269ac35b6dc75
#
_cell.length_a   1.000
_cell.length_b   1.000
_cell.length_c   1.000
_cell.angle_alpha   90.00
_cell.angle_beta   90.00
_cell.angle_gamma   90.00
#
_symmetry.space_group_name_H-M   'P 1'
#
loop_
_entity.id
_entity.type
_entity.pdbx_description
1 polymer ?
#
loop_
_entity_poly.entity_id
_entity_poly.type
_entity_poly.pdbx_seq_one_letter_code
_entity_poly.pdbx_strand_id
1 'polypeptide(L)'
;VMSKAEIQKIVDANKMGEMNTEIDSTLIKINHDDGPDIDDPTQPKKKKEVFDENGIRIEEVAGRTFFGKMMIIKDPSQVIVGTTYPWGDLGKDLDKIVEGVGGVAGVNGGLYQSDNNKGGKPYGVVVSRGQIQYNSPSQRGLYLIGFNEDDLLVIKDIQGMKADDVKKYVEEARIRDAVTFQEEASDANNHFVPLVINGEGRELKGQGSGSNPRTAIGQRADGAILLFVTDGRGAGGHLGATASDLISVMLDYGAVNAANLDGGSSSAMYYNGNYEMTSVTFYYQHASWRLPDAMVVLPKSN
;
A
#
# COMPACT_ATOMS: atom_id res chain seq x y z
N VAL A 1 -28.33 1.58 -23.14
CA VAL A 1 -26.89 1.38 -23.39
C VAL A 1 -26.30 2.76 -23.62
N MET A 2 -25.34 3.15 -22.81
CA MET A 2 -24.65 4.45 -22.93
C MET A 2 -23.82 4.48 -24.22
N SER A 3 -23.79 5.62 -24.89
CA SER A 3 -22.93 5.85 -26.06
C SER A 3 -21.46 5.99 -25.63
N LYS A 4 -20.51 5.74 -26.55
CA LYS A 4 -19.09 5.98 -26.31
C LYS A 4 -18.79 7.41 -25.83
N ALA A 5 -19.52 8.40 -26.34
CA ALA A 5 -19.36 9.80 -25.96
C ALA A 5 -19.84 10.08 -24.52
N GLU A 6 -20.90 9.42 -24.07
CA GLU A 6 -21.36 9.52 -22.67
C GLU A 6 -20.40 8.83 -21.73
N ILE A 7 -19.88 7.66 -22.10
CA ILE A 7 -18.83 6.97 -21.33
C ILE A 7 -17.58 7.86 -21.23
N GLN A 8 -17.14 8.46 -22.35
CA GLN A 8 -15.98 9.35 -22.36
C GLN A 8 -16.17 10.58 -21.46
N LYS A 9 -17.37 11.16 -21.43
CA LYS A 9 -17.67 12.27 -20.50
C LYS A 9 -17.55 11.87 -19.04
N ILE A 10 -17.97 10.65 -18.68
CA ILE A 10 -17.83 10.14 -17.30
C ILE A 10 -16.36 9.92 -16.98
N VAL A 11 -15.59 9.32 -17.87
CA VAL A 11 -14.14 9.14 -17.70
C VAL A 11 -13.44 10.49 -17.57
N ASP A 12 -13.79 11.47 -18.40
CA ASP A 12 -13.18 12.81 -18.35
C ASP A 12 -13.60 13.63 -17.11
N ALA A 13 -14.72 13.29 -16.49
CA ALA A 13 -15.17 13.87 -15.23
C ALA A 13 -14.47 13.27 -13.99
N ASN A 14 -13.78 12.12 -14.16
CA ASN A 14 -13.08 11.42 -13.08
C ASN A 14 -11.63 11.20 -13.51
N LYS A 15 -10.78 12.18 -13.29
CA LYS A 15 -9.36 12.13 -13.65
C LYS A 15 -8.47 12.45 -12.45
N MET A 16 -7.29 11.88 -12.47
CA MET A 16 -6.20 12.24 -11.58
C MET A 16 -5.27 13.23 -12.27
N GLY A 17 -4.83 14.26 -11.55
CA GLY A 17 -3.72 15.10 -11.94
C GLY A 17 -2.39 14.35 -11.93
N GLU A 18 -1.40 14.88 -12.62
CA GLU A 18 -0.02 14.43 -12.46
C GLU A 18 0.50 14.83 -11.09
N MET A 19 1.44 14.06 -10.54
CA MET A 19 2.04 14.35 -9.24
C MET A 19 3.54 14.06 -9.30
N ASN A 20 4.36 15.04 -8.89
CA ASN A 20 5.78 14.81 -8.64
C ASN A 20 5.92 13.97 -7.37
N THR A 21 6.69 12.89 -7.43
CA THR A 21 6.91 11.96 -6.32
C THR A 21 8.28 12.13 -5.65
N GLU A 22 8.94 13.26 -5.85
CA GLU A 22 10.15 13.60 -5.11
C GLU A 22 9.81 13.89 -3.65
N ILE A 23 10.37 13.09 -2.76
CA ILE A 23 10.06 13.11 -1.34
C ILE A 23 11.02 14.03 -0.60
N ASP A 24 10.48 14.97 0.17
CA ASP A 24 11.22 15.76 1.14
C ASP A 24 11.36 14.98 2.46
N SER A 25 12.51 14.35 2.65
CA SER A 25 12.79 13.55 3.84
C SER A 25 12.84 14.38 5.13
N THR A 26 12.98 15.68 5.05
CA THR A 26 13.02 16.57 6.24
C THR A 26 11.67 16.71 6.94
N LEU A 27 10.58 16.33 6.26
CA LEU A 27 9.22 16.34 6.80
C LEU A 27 8.94 15.12 7.71
N ILE A 28 9.83 14.13 7.72
CA ILE A 28 9.65 12.89 8.50
C ILE A 28 10.79 12.80 9.52
N LYS A 29 10.41 12.67 10.80
CA LYS A 29 11.35 12.52 11.91
C LYS A 29 11.02 11.21 12.64
N ILE A 30 11.78 10.17 12.32
CA ILE A 30 11.60 8.85 12.92
C ILE A 30 12.26 8.86 14.29
N ASN A 31 11.46 8.60 15.34
CA ASN A 31 11.95 8.39 16.68
C ASN A 31 11.97 6.89 16.97
N HIS A 32 13.15 6.29 16.94
CA HIS A 32 13.34 4.89 17.31
C HIS A 32 13.35 4.66 18.84
N ASP A 33 13.45 5.73 19.63
CA ASP A 33 13.45 5.65 21.07
C ASP A 33 12.04 5.71 21.65
N ASP A 34 11.70 4.70 22.46
CA ASP A 34 10.52 4.70 23.34
C ASP A 34 10.73 5.61 24.57
N GLY A 35 11.51 6.67 24.44
CA GLY A 35 11.67 7.68 25.49
C GLY A 35 10.30 8.24 25.89
N PRO A 36 10.10 8.61 27.16
CA PRO A 36 8.84 9.22 27.57
C PRO A 36 8.56 10.43 26.68
N ASP A 37 7.34 10.48 26.09
CA ASP A 37 6.84 11.67 25.43
C ASP A 37 7.08 12.86 26.37
N ILE A 38 8.06 13.69 26.06
CA ILE A 38 8.25 14.94 26.79
C ILE A 38 7.08 15.82 26.35
N ASP A 39 6.03 15.82 27.17
CA ASP A 39 4.87 16.69 26.98
C ASP A 39 5.38 18.13 26.84
N ASP A 40 5.36 18.67 25.62
CA ASP A 40 5.56 20.10 25.42
C ASP A 40 4.30 20.81 25.94
N PRO A 41 4.40 21.54 27.06
CA PRO A 41 3.24 22.17 27.68
C PRO A 41 2.60 23.27 26.82
N THR A 42 3.25 23.65 25.70
CA THR A 42 2.76 24.67 24.78
C THR A 42 1.92 24.09 23.63
N GLN A 43 1.91 22.74 23.47
CA GLN A 43 1.15 22.05 22.44
C GLN A 43 -0.20 21.55 23.00
N PRO A 44 -1.29 21.59 22.21
CA PRO A 44 -2.53 20.95 22.62
C PRO A 44 -2.27 19.45 22.83
N LYS A 45 -2.67 18.92 24.00
CA LYS A 45 -2.50 17.50 24.34
C LYS A 45 -3.12 16.64 23.25
N LYS A 46 -2.28 16.04 22.42
CA LYS A 46 -2.72 15.01 21.50
C LYS A 46 -3.27 13.84 22.33
N LYS A 47 -4.41 13.29 21.92
CA LYS A 47 -4.95 12.08 22.54
C LYS A 47 -3.88 11.00 22.42
N LYS A 48 -3.41 10.47 23.57
CA LYS A 48 -2.34 9.47 23.57
C LYS A 48 -2.79 8.26 22.77
N GLU A 49 -2.08 7.97 21.68
CA GLU A 49 -2.33 6.76 20.89
C GLU A 49 -1.90 5.54 21.70
N VAL A 50 -2.74 4.54 21.76
CA VAL A 50 -2.46 3.27 22.45
C VAL A 50 -2.11 2.23 21.40
N PHE A 51 -0.91 1.70 21.48
CA PHE A 51 -0.41 0.60 20.67
C PHE A 51 -0.31 -0.67 21.52
N ASP A 52 -0.41 -1.81 20.86
CA ASP A 52 -0.22 -3.10 21.51
C ASP A 52 1.28 -3.43 21.72
N GLU A 53 1.57 -4.66 22.16
CA GLU A 53 2.92 -5.14 22.42
C GLU A 53 3.82 -5.16 21.18
N ASN A 54 3.23 -5.25 19.99
CA ASN A 54 3.94 -5.20 18.71
C ASN A 54 4.10 -3.77 18.15
N GLY A 55 3.63 -2.75 18.87
CA GLY A 55 3.63 -1.39 18.37
C GLY A 55 2.59 -1.17 17.26
N ILE A 56 1.53 -1.98 17.24
CA ILE A 56 0.46 -1.95 16.23
C ILE A 56 -0.83 -1.44 16.87
N ARG A 57 -1.57 -0.66 16.10
CA ARG A 57 -2.94 -0.24 16.39
C ARG A 57 -3.80 -0.43 15.15
N ILE A 58 -4.98 -1.01 15.29
CA ILE A 58 -5.94 -1.17 14.19
C ILE A 58 -7.21 -0.39 14.52
N GLU A 59 -7.68 0.40 13.57
CA GLU A 59 -8.91 1.19 13.66
C GLU A 59 -9.85 0.88 12.51
N GLU A 60 -11.15 0.90 12.81
CA GLU A 60 -12.19 0.82 11.80
C GLU A 60 -12.39 2.19 11.14
N VAL A 61 -12.52 2.18 9.83
CA VAL A 61 -12.74 3.39 9.02
C VAL A 61 -13.98 3.16 8.15
N ALA A 62 -15.05 3.88 8.44
CA ALA A 62 -16.27 3.82 7.66
C ALA A 62 -16.37 5.01 6.71
N GLY A 63 -16.42 4.75 5.42
CA GLY A 63 -16.76 5.73 4.40
C GLY A 63 -18.22 5.60 3.96
N ARG A 64 -18.63 6.45 3.03
CA ARG A 64 -20.00 6.41 2.50
C ARG A 64 -20.30 5.12 1.73
N THR A 65 -19.30 4.56 1.06
CA THR A 65 -19.43 3.42 0.13
C THR A 65 -18.48 2.28 0.44
N PHE A 66 -17.73 2.36 1.52
CA PHE A 66 -16.79 1.33 1.96
C PHE A 66 -16.74 1.22 3.47
N PHE A 67 -16.34 0.06 3.93
CA PHE A 67 -15.79 -0.18 5.25
C PHE A 67 -14.34 -0.60 5.09
N GLY A 68 -13.46 -0.14 5.97
CA GLY A 68 -12.05 -0.46 5.94
C GLY A 68 -11.44 -0.54 7.32
N LYS A 69 -10.19 -0.99 7.36
CA LYS A 69 -9.36 -0.98 8.56
C LYS A 69 -8.03 -0.31 8.27
N MET A 70 -7.63 0.55 9.19
CA MET A 70 -6.33 1.21 9.20
C MET A 70 -5.46 0.55 10.25
N MET A 71 -4.35 -0.04 9.83
CA MET A 71 -3.30 -0.53 10.70
C MET A 71 -2.20 0.53 10.78
N ILE A 72 -1.89 0.98 11.98
CA ILE A 72 -0.84 1.95 12.26
C ILE A 72 0.30 1.21 12.94
N ILE A 73 1.49 1.27 12.37
CA ILE A 73 2.70 0.66 12.89
C ILE A 73 3.64 1.76 13.35
N LYS A 74 3.94 1.80 14.65
CA LYS A 74 4.72 2.89 15.26
C LYS A 74 6.15 2.96 14.72
N ASP A 75 6.81 1.81 14.57
CA ASP A 75 8.20 1.72 14.11
C ASP A 75 8.25 1.25 12.64
N PRO A 76 8.65 2.12 11.70
CA PRO A 76 8.73 1.76 10.29
C PRO A 76 9.72 0.65 9.97
N SER A 77 10.72 0.41 10.81
CA SER A 77 11.71 -0.67 10.63
C SER A 77 11.08 -2.06 10.69
N GLN A 78 9.91 -2.19 11.31
CA GLN A 78 9.17 -3.46 11.37
C GLN A 78 8.52 -3.83 10.04
N VAL A 79 8.35 -2.89 9.10
CA VAL A 79 7.66 -3.15 7.83
C VAL A 79 8.65 -3.59 6.76
N ILE A 80 8.45 -4.80 6.25
CA ILE A 80 9.27 -5.42 5.21
C ILE A 80 8.39 -5.93 4.05
N VAL A 81 9.02 -6.32 2.96
CA VAL A 81 8.37 -7.12 1.91
C VAL A 81 8.61 -8.60 2.18
N GLY A 82 7.54 -9.32 2.54
CA GLY A 82 7.52 -10.78 2.57
C GLY A 82 7.22 -11.35 1.18
N THR A 83 7.88 -12.43 0.79
CA THR A 83 7.75 -13.00 -0.56
C THR A 83 7.63 -14.52 -0.54
N THR A 84 7.17 -15.07 -1.67
CA THR A 84 7.17 -16.52 -1.92
C THR A 84 8.42 -16.98 -2.68
N TYR A 85 9.42 -16.10 -2.83
CA TYR A 85 10.67 -16.44 -3.52
C TYR A 85 11.36 -17.68 -2.92
N PRO A 86 11.91 -18.60 -3.77
CA PRO A 86 11.99 -18.57 -5.23
C PRO A 86 10.62 -18.76 -5.90
N TRP A 87 10.41 -17.98 -6.99
CA TRP A 87 9.13 -17.87 -7.67
C TRP A 87 8.68 -19.19 -8.31
N GLY A 88 7.43 -19.57 -8.07
CA GLY A 88 6.77 -20.72 -8.66
C GLY A 88 5.52 -20.32 -9.46
N ASP A 89 4.71 -21.29 -9.82
CA ASP A 89 3.42 -21.05 -10.47
C ASP A 89 2.34 -20.61 -9.48
N LEU A 90 2.46 -21.03 -8.22
CA LEU A 90 1.48 -20.76 -7.18
C LEU A 90 2.07 -19.83 -6.14
N GLY A 91 1.35 -18.77 -5.84
CA GLY A 91 1.57 -17.92 -4.68
C GLY A 91 1.03 -18.56 -3.40
N LYS A 92 0.97 -17.78 -2.33
CA LYS A 92 0.45 -18.20 -1.04
C LYS A 92 -0.63 -17.24 -0.57
N ASP A 93 -1.50 -17.72 0.31
CA ASP A 93 -2.41 -16.88 1.06
C ASP A 93 -1.63 -15.91 1.95
N LEU A 94 -2.18 -14.75 2.24
CA LEU A 94 -1.50 -13.68 2.98
C LEU A 94 -0.95 -14.15 4.34
N ASP A 95 -1.74 -14.91 5.10
CA ASP A 95 -1.30 -15.47 6.39
C ASP A 95 -0.03 -16.32 6.26
N LYS A 96 0.08 -17.11 5.17
CA LYS A 96 1.25 -17.97 4.91
C LYS A 96 2.50 -17.18 4.50
N ILE A 97 2.32 -16.02 3.86
CA ILE A 97 3.46 -15.13 3.59
C ILE A 97 3.92 -14.47 4.87
N VAL A 98 2.98 -13.93 5.68
CA VAL A 98 3.28 -13.27 6.94
C VAL A 98 3.99 -14.23 7.90
N GLU A 99 3.40 -15.40 8.18
CA GLU A 99 3.97 -16.42 9.06
C GLU A 99 5.32 -16.94 8.53
N GLY A 100 5.44 -17.11 7.21
CA GLY A 100 6.64 -17.65 6.57
C GLY A 100 7.90 -16.79 6.73
N VAL A 101 7.75 -15.50 7.01
CA VAL A 101 8.87 -14.58 7.27
C VAL A 101 8.99 -14.18 8.76
N GLY A 102 8.18 -14.80 9.61
CA GLY A 102 8.16 -14.51 11.06
C GLY A 102 7.40 -13.22 11.40
N GLY A 103 6.50 -12.76 10.52
CA GLY A 103 5.68 -11.59 10.74
C GLY A 103 4.49 -11.86 11.67
N VAL A 104 3.90 -10.80 12.19
CA VAL A 104 2.69 -10.82 13.02
C VAL A 104 1.49 -10.22 12.31
N ALA A 105 1.73 -9.40 11.30
CA ALA A 105 0.69 -8.72 10.53
C ALA A 105 1.13 -8.49 9.07
N GLY A 106 0.18 -8.15 8.22
CA GLY A 106 0.47 -7.74 6.85
C GLY A 106 -0.75 -7.44 6.03
N VAL A 107 -0.49 -6.84 4.87
CA VAL A 107 -1.46 -6.61 3.79
C VAL A 107 -0.88 -7.12 2.47
N ASN A 108 -1.72 -7.33 1.44
CA ASN A 108 -1.23 -7.66 0.11
C ASN A 108 -0.22 -6.62 -0.40
N GLY A 109 0.64 -7.04 -1.33
CA GLY A 109 1.73 -6.22 -1.85
C GLY A 109 1.46 -5.62 -3.22
N GLY A 110 2.36 -5.91 -4.17
CA GLY A 110 2.41 -5.29 -5.47
C GLY A 110 1.62 -5.99 -6.57
N LEU A 111 1.86 -5.52 -7.80
CA LEU A 111 1.26 -6.07 -9.02
C LEU A 111 1.80 -7.47 -9.33
N TYR A 112 0.95 -8.37 -9.79
CA TYR A 112 1.34 -9.75 -10.06
C TYR A 112 0.44 -10.44 -11.11
N GLN A 113 0.88 -11.61 -11.56
CA GLN A 113 0.12 -12.46 -12.46
C GLN A 113 -0.99 -13.19 -11.68
N SER A 114 -2.22 -12.69 -11.78
CA SER A 114 -3.37 -13.17 -10.98
C SER A 114 -4.20 -14.26 -11.68
N ASP A 115 -3.83 -14.70 -12.88
CA ASP A 115 -4.59 -15.64 -13.69
C ASP A 115 -4.97 -16.90 -12.91
N ASN A 116 -6.25 -17.22 -12.91
CA ASN A 116 -6.81 -18.40 -12.21
C ASN A 116 -6.41 -18.49 -10.73
N ASN A 117 -6.18 -17.36 -10.07
CA ASN A 117 -5.71 -17.29 -8.68
C ASN A 117 -4.40 -18.08 -8.46
N LYS A 118 -3.51 -18.11 -9.43
CA LYS A 118 -2.19 -18.72 -9.26
C LYS A 118 -1.27 -17.88 -8.38
N GLY A 119 -1.12 -16.60 -8.70
CA GLY A 119 -0.41 -15.62 -7.88
C GLY A 119 1.06 -15.93 -7.59
N GLY A 120 1.71 -16.74 -8.40
CA GLY A 120 3.07 -17.20 -8.11
C GLY A 120 4.20 -16.30 -8.60
N LYS A 121 3.88 -15.33 -9.48
CA LYS A 121 4.88 -14.45 -10.10
C LYS A 121 4.49 -13.00 -10.00
N PRO A 122 5.38 -12.13 -9.47
CA PRO A 122 5.15 -10.69 -9.48
C PRO A 122 5.30 -10.10 -10.89
N TYR A 123 4.84 -8.86 -11.06
CA TYR A 123 5.24 -7.99 -12.16
C TYR A 123 6.21 -6.92 -11.64
N GLY A 124 6.96 -6.32 -12.57
CA GLY A 124 7.82 -5.18 -12.29
C GLY A 124 9.07 -5.53 -11.50
N VAL A 125 9.16 -5.05 -10.29
CA VAL A 125 10.34 -5.17 -9.42
C VAL A 125 9.92 -5.55 -8.02
N VAL A 126 10.63 -6.49 -7.41
CA VAL A 126 10.48 -6.84 -5.99
C VAL A 126 11.85 -6.84 -5.33
N VAL A 127 11.97 -6.06 -4.27
CA VAL A 127 13.13 -6.01 -3.38
C VAL A 127 12.69 -6.47 -2.00
N SER A 128 13.41 -7.40 -1.41
CA SER A 128 13.16 -7.88 -0.05
C SER A 128 14.46 -7.98 0.72
N ARG A 129 14.52 -7.33 1.86
CA ARG A 129 15.71 -7.30 2.74
C ARG A 129 17.01 -6.97 1.99
N GLY A 130 16.98 -5.93 1.16
CA GLY A 130 18.12 -5.45 0.37
C GLY A 130 18.46 -6.29 -0.87
N GLN A 131 17.69 -7.35 -1.15
CA GLN A 131 17.92 -8.21 -2.31
C GLN A 131 16.85 -7.99 -3.38
N ILE A 132 17.28 -7.69 -4.59
CA ILE A 132 16.39 -7.67 -5.76
C ILE A 132 16.04 -9.13 -6.10
N GLN A 133 14.82 -9.54 -5.78
CA GLN A 133 14.34 -10.90 -6.04
C GLN A 133 13.61 -11.04 -7.39
N TYR A 134 13.12 -9.93 -7.93
CA TYR A 134 12.51 -9.85 -9.26
C TYR A 134 12.83 -8.50 -9.90
N ASN A 135 13.19 -8.49 -11.19
CA ASN A 135 13.53 -7.26 -11.91
C ASN A 135 13.17 -7.39 -13.39
N SER A 136 11.94 -7.09 -13.72
CA SER A 136 11.41 -7.08 -15.09
C SER A 136 10.47 -5.89 -15.29
N PRO A 137 11.00 -4.65 -15.35
CA PRO A 137 10.21 -3.40 -15.39
C PRO A 137 9.66 -3.13 -16.81
N SER A 138 8.97 -4.10 -17.41
CA SER A 138 8.47 -4.01 -18.79
C SER A 138 7.06 -3.44 -18.93
N GLN A 139 6.29 -3.38 -17.84
CA GLN A 139 4.94 -2.84 -17.83
C GLN A 139 4.98 -1.32 -17.89
N ARG A 140 3.89 -0.72 -18.41
CA ARG A 140 3.74 0.74 -18.43
C ARG A 140 3.32 1.26 -17.07
N GLY A 141 3.72 2.50 -16.75
CA GLY A 141 3.25 3.21 -15.57
C GLY A 141 3.70 2.62 -14.24
N LEU A 142 4.80 1.86 -14.19
CA LEU A 142 5.28 1.25 -12.97
C LEU A 142 5.87 2.28 -12.00
N TYR A 143 5.45 2.16 -10.75
CA TYR A 143 6.03 2.82 -9.59
C TYR A 143 6.63 1.79 -8.65
N LEU A 144 7.83 2.07 -8.16
CA LEU A 144 8.43 1.33 -7.05
C LEU A 144 7.93 1.96 -5.73
N ILE A 145 7.41 1.13 -4.85
CA ILE A 145 6.81 1.55 -3.58
C ILE A 145 7.44 0.72 -2.47
N GLY A 146 8.07 1.36 -1.52
CA GLY A 146 8.75 0.63 -0.46
C GLY A 146 9.62 1.52 0.42
N PHE A 147 10.60 0.95 1.09
CA PHE A 147 11.42 1.62 2.07
C PHE A 147 12.90 1.60 1.70
N ASN A 148 13.58 2.70 1.99
CA ASN A 148 15.04 2.73 1.99
C ASN A 148 15.60 2.28 3.36
N GLU A 149 16.93 2.23 3.50
CA GLU A 149 17.60 1.85 4.75
C GLU A 149 17.43 2.89 5.88
N ASP A 150 16.94 4.09 5.58
CA ASP A 150 16.60 5.10 6.57
C ASP A 150 15.11 5.01 6.99
N ASP A 151 14.43 3.91 6.63
CA ASP A 151 13.03 3.61 6.92
C ASP A 151 12.02 4.63 6.36
N LEU A 152 12.42 5.36 5.32
CA LEU A 152 11.56 6.30 4.60
C LEU A 152 10.79 5.61 3.49
N LEU A 153 9.49 5.88 3.42
CA LEU A 153 8.63 5.42 2.33
C LEU A 153 8.98 6.15 1.05
N VAL A 154 9.41 5.39 0.04
CA VAL A 154 9.76 5.86 -1.30
C VAL A 154 8.67 5.48 -2.28
N ILE A 155 8.27 6.42 -3.13
CA ILE A 155 7.30 6.25 -4.22
C ILE A 155 7.98 6.76 -5.49
N LYS A 156 8.58 5.87 -6.27
CA LYS A 156 9.42 6.24 -7.41
C LYS A 156 8.81 5.80 -8.73
N ASP A 157 8.56 6.77 -9.61
CA ASP A 157 8.26 6.47 -11.01
C ASP A 157 9.46 5.80 -11.67
N ILE A 158 9.28 4.57 -12.14
CA ILE A 158 10.29 3.77 -12.85
C ILE A 158 9.88 3.50 -14.30
N GLN A 159 8.89 4.21 -14.81
CA GLN A 159 8.43 4.04 -16.19
C GLN A 159 9.58 4.27 -17.17
N GLY A 160 9.78 3.33 -18.08
CA GLY A 160 10.82 3.39 -19.09
C GLY A 160 12.22 3.01 -18.61
N MET A 161 12.43 2.75 -17.33
CA MET A 161 13.67 2.22 -16.82
C MET A 161 13.89 0.78 -17.31
N LYS A 162 15.14 0.45 -17.64
CA LYS A 162 15.56 -0.93 -17.87
C LYS A 162 15.97 -1.59 -16.56
N ALA A 163 16.11 -2.91 -16.57
CA ALA A 163 16.53 -3.65 -15.38
C ALA A 163 17.83 -3.16 -14.73
N ASP A 164 18.81 -2.75 -15.54
CA ASP A 164 20.07 -2.20 -15.03
C ASP A 164 19.89 -0.81 -14.40
N ASP A 165 19.02 0.03 -14.97
CA ASP A 165 18.69 1.35 -14.40
C ASP A 165 18.00 1.20 -13.04
N VAL A 166 17.07 0.24 -12.95
CA VAL A 166 16.40 -0.10 -11.69
C VAL A 166 17.39 -0.59 -10.65
N LYS A 167 18.29 -1.51 -11.04
CA LYS A 167 19.34 -2.02 -10.15
C LYS A 167 20.17 -0.88 -9.59
N LYS A 168 20.65 0.01 -10.47
CA LYS A 168 21.43 1.18 -10.07
C LYS A 168 20.64 2.07 -9.10
N TYR A 169 19.38 2.36 -9.40
CA TYR A 169 18.51 3.15 -8.53
C TYR A 169 18.33 2.50 -7.14
N VAL A 170 18.06 1.20 -7.09
CA VAL A 170 17.90 0.45 -5.83
C VAL A 170 19.17 0.56 -4.97
N GLU A 171 20.35 0.44 -5.59
CA GLU A 171 21.64 0.59 -4.91
C GLU A 171 21.87 2.03 -4.41
N GLU A 172 21.69 3.03 -5.28
CA GLU A 172 21.92 4.46 -4.96
C GLU A 172 20.94 5.01 -3.92
N ALA A 173 19.67 4.65 -4.02
CA ALA A 173 18.62 5.06 -3.09
C ALA A 173 18.57 4.17 -1.85
N ARG A 174 19.42 3.16 -1.76
CA ARG A 174 19.51 2.23 -0.62
C ARG A 174 18.18 1.56 -0.30
N ILE A 175 17.45 1.11 -1.33
CA ILE A 175 16.13 0.47 -1.17
C ILE A 175 16.30 -0.89 -0.49
N ARG A 176 15.70 -1.05 0.69
CA ARG A 176 15.72 -2.31 1.44
C ARG A 176 14.57 -3.25 1.14
N ASP A 177 13.38 -2.69 0.94
CA ASP A 177 12.15 -3.43 0.67
C ASP A 177 11.27 -2.64 -0.28
N ALA A 178 10.81 -3.24 -1.38
CA ALA A 178 9.89 -2.59 -2.29
C ALA A 178 9.13 -3.59 -3.17
N VAL A 179 7.94 -3.19 -3.57
CA VAL A 179 7.13 -3.80 -4.61
C VAL A 179 6.82 -2.78 -5.70
N THR A 180 6.20 -3.20 -6.78
CA THR A 180 5.70 -2.28 -7.80
C THR A 180 4.19 -2.35 -7.92
N PHE A 181 3.58 -1.19 -8.19
CA PHE A 181 2.22 -1.11 -8.69
C PHE A 181 2.18 -0.20 -9.92
N GLN A 182 1.08 -0.22 -10.63
CA GLN A 182 0.96 0.37 -11.95
C GLN A 182 0.03 1.57 -11.93
N GLU A 183 0.38 2.60 -12.71
CA GLU A 183 -0.53 3.67 -13.07
C GLU A 183 -0.82 3.61 -14.56
N GLU A 184 -2.08 3.46 -14.93
CA GLU A 184 -2.49 3.35 -16.31
C GLU A 184 -3.70 4.26 -16.58
N ALA A 185 -3.50 5.28 -17.41
CA ALA A 185 -4.55 6.24 -17.75
C ALA A 185 -5.77 5.61 -18.43
N SER A 186 -5.61 4.47 -19.11
CA SER A 186 -6.70 3.70 -19.73
C SER A 186 -7.53 2.91 -18.73
N ASP A 187 -7.00 2.65 -17.54
CA ASP A 187 -7.66 1.94 -16.43
C ASP A 187 -7.46 2.65 -15.08
N ALA A 188 -7.66 3.95 -15.06
CA ALA A 188 -7.58 4.76 -13.85
C ALA A 188 -8.58 4.36 -12.75
N ASN A 189 -9.57 3.53 -13.06
CA ASN A 189 -10.46 2.95 -12.05
C ASN A 189 -9.75 1.99 -11.11
N ASN A 190 -8.72 1.29 -11.60
CA ASN A 190 -8.01 0.24 -10.86
C ASN A 190 -6.53 0.56 -10.67
N HIS A 191 -5.91 1.25 -11.63
CA HIS A 191 -4.47 1.45 -11.69
C HIS A 191 -4.09 2.92 -11.52
N PHE A 192 -3.76 3.29 -10.31
CA PHE A 192 -3.17 4.58 -9.93
C PHE A 192 -2.27 4.38 -8.71
N VAL A 193 -1.27 5.26 -8.50
CA VAL A 193 -0.26 5.04 -7.45
C VAL A 193 -0.11 6.21 -6.51
N PRO A 194 0.43 7.39 -6.86
CA PRO A 194 0.59 8.45 -5.87
C PRO A 194 -0.75 8.94 -5.33
N LEU A 195 -0.84 9.09 -4.02
CA LEU A 195 -2.01 9.61 -3.31
C LEU A 195 -1.70 10.91 -2.58
N VAL A 196 -0.63 10.91 -1.79
CA VAL A 196 -0.16 12.04 -0.98
C VAL A 196 1.36 12.12 -1.12
N ILE A 197 1.91 13.29 -1.38
CA ILE A 197 3.35 13.54 -1.41
C ILE A 197 3.64 14.83 -0.66
N ASN A 198 4.58 14.77 0.28
CA ASN A 198 5.00 15.89 1.12
C ASN A 198 3.84 16.59 1.86
N GLY A 199 2.83 15.81 2.27
CA GLY A 199 1.64 16.31 2.97
C GLY A 199 0.56 16.89 2.06
N GLU A 200 0.77 16.88 0.74
CA GLU A 200 -0.20 17.36 -0.24
C GLU A 200 -0.91 16.20 -0.93
N GLY A 201 -2.24 16.23 -0.91
CA GLY A 201 -3.06 15.25 -1.63
C GLY A 201 -3.01 15.49 -3.13
N ARG A 202 -3.03 14.40 -3.91
CA ARG A 202 -3.08 14.46 -5.36
C ARG A 202 -4.34 15.17 -5.83
N GLU A 203 -4.19 16.09 -6.77
CA GLU A 203 -5.32 16.77 -7.40
C GLU A 203 -6.19 15.80 -8.20
N LEU A 204 -7.50 15.94 -8.07
CA LEU A 204 -8.50 15.09 -8.73
C LEU A 204 -9.55 15.93 -9.43
N LYS A 205 -10.13 15.37 -10.50
CA LYS A 205 -11.47 15.73 -10.99
C LYS A 205 -12.44 14.63 -10.52
N GLY A 206 -13.56 15.03 -9.92
CA GLY A 206 -14.53 14.08 -9.36
C GLY A 206 -13.92 13.18 -8.28
N GLN A 207 -14.16 11.89 -8.37
CA GLN A 207 -13.62 10.89 -7.43
C GLN A 207 -12.24 10.34 -7.83
N GLY A 208 -11.70 10.78 -8.97
CA GLY A 208 -10.43 10.30 -9.55
C GLY A 208 -10.49 8.88 -10.11
N SER A 209 -11.23 7.99 -9.50
CA SER A 209 -11.39 6.59 -9.92
C SER A 209 -12.78 6.05 -9.62
N GLY A 210 -13.06 4.83 -10.07
CA GLY A 210 -14.21 4.04 -9.61
C GLY A 210 -14.01 3.45 -8.22
N SER A 211 -15.12 2.94 -7.66
CA SER A 211 -15.13 2.25 -6.36
C SER A 211 -14.67 0.81 -6.50
N ASN A 212 -13.72 0.40 -5.67
CA ASN A 212 -13.23 -0.98 -5.58
C ASN A 212 -12.72 -1.27 -4.16
N PRO A 213 -12.53 -2.54 -3.78
CA PRO A 213 -11.66 -2.87 -2.65
C PRO A 213 -10.28 -2.29 -2.92
N ARG A 214 -9.66 -1.67 -1.92
CA ARG A 214 -8.38 -0.96 -2.05
C ARG A 214 -7.41 -1.35 -0.96
N THR A 215 -6.13 -1.25 -1.29
CA THR A 215 -5.04 -1.34 -0.32
C THR A 215 -4.11 -0.16 -0.55
N ALA A 216 -3.76 0.54 0.50
CA ALA A 216 -2.87 1.68 0.43
C ALA A 216 -1.85 1.67 1.57
N ILE A 217 -0.69 2.26 1.32
CA ILE A 217 0.39 2.45 2.28
C ILE A 217 0.70 3.93 2.43
N GLY A 218 1.02 4.36 3.64
CA GLY A 218 1.45 5.72 3.92
C GLY A 218 2.47 5.79 5.03
N GLN A 219 3.12 6.96 5.16
CA GLN A 219 4.02 7.26 6.26
C GLN A 219 3.70 8.63 6.83
N ARG A 220 3.64 8.70 8.16
CA ARG A 220 3.37 9.92 8.93
C ARG A 220 4.67 10.71 9.16
N ALA A 221 4.53 11.95 9.63
CA ALA A 221 5.66 12.81 9.98
C ALA A 221 6.50 12.27 11.16
N ASP A 222 5.92 11.46 12.04
CA ASP A 222 6.62 10.77 13.15
C ASP A 222 7.27 9.44 12.71
N GLY A 223 7.16 9.09 11.43
CA GLY A 223 7.69 7.86 10.84
C GLY A 223 6.72 6.68 10.85
N ALA A 224 5.64 6.73 11.60
CA ALA A 224 4.68 5.64 11.69
C ALA A 224 4.12 5.27 10.31
N ILE A 225 3.95 3.98 10.07
CA ILE A 225 3.41 3.46 8.81
C ILE A 225 1.91 3.24 8.93
N LEU A 226 1.23 3.57 7.86
CA LEU A 226 -0.21 3.39 7.66
C LEU A 226 -0.42 2.32 6.60
N LEU A 227 -1.11 1.23 6.96
CA LEU A 227 -1.57 0.21 6.02
C LEU A 227 -3.10 0.20 6.06
N PHE A 228 -3.72 0.55 4.94
CA PHE A 228 -5.17 0.72 4.85
C PHE A 228 -5.77 -0.26 3.85
N VAL A 229 -6.80 -1.01 4.26
CA VAL A 229 -7.52 -1.95 3.39
C VAL A 229 -9.01 -1.69 3.49
N THR A 230 -9.69 -1.67 2.33
CA THR A 230 -11.14 -1.52 2.25
C THR A 230 -11.82 -2.72 1.61
N ASP A 231 -13.06 -2.94 1.98
CA ASP A 231 -14.00 -3.81 1.28
C ASP A 231 -14.55 -3.17 -0.01
N GLY A 232 -15.50 -3.82 -0.63
CA GLY A 232 -16.21 -3.35 -1.81
C GLY A 232 -16.91 -4.50 -2.53
N ARG A 233 -17.30 -4.28 -3.80
CA ARG A 233 -17.93 -5.29 -4.67
C ARG A 233 -19.16 -5.95 -4.06
N GLY A 234 -19.90 -5.21 -3.22
CA GLY A 234 -21.13 -5.68 -2.56
C GLY A 234 -20.92 -6.34 -1.19
N ALA A 235 -19.70 -6.51 -0.71
CA ALA A 235 -19.46 -6.96 0.66
C ALA A 235 -20.05 -5.96 1.65
N GLY A 236 -20.84 -6.44 2.60
CA GLY A 236 -21.56 -5.57 3.55
C GLY A 236 -22.49 -4.52 2.91
N GLY A 237 -22.79 -4.64 1.61
CA GLY A 237 -23.52 -3.64 0.84
C GLY A 237 -22.66 -2.51 0.27
N HIS A 238 -21.34 -2.59 0.40
CA HIS A 238 -20.41 -1.55 0.00
C HIS A 238 -19.93 -1.71 -1.44
N LEU A 239 -19.79 -0.59 -2.16
CA LEU A 239 -19.22 -0.55 -3.52
C LEU A 239 -17.69 -0.60 -3.50
N GLY A 240 -17.09 -0.05 -2.44
CA GLY A 240 -15.65 0.13 -2.27
C GLY A 240 -15.22 1.58 -2.21
N ALA A 241 -13.92 1.81 -2.08
CA ALA A 241 -13.30 3.13 -2.01
C ALA A 241 -12.83 3.64 -3.38
N THR A 242 -12.90 4.94 -3.56
CA THR A 242 -12.34 5.68 -4.71
C THR A 242 -10.96 6.23 -4.39
N ALA A 243 -10.26 6.81 -5.38
CA ALA A 243 -9.01 7.53 -5.13
C ALA A 243 -9.19 8.71 -4.17
N SER A 244 -10.30 9.46 -4.32
CA SER A 244 -10.64 10.56 -3.41
C SER A 244 -10.79 10.08 -1.97
N ASP A 245 -11.44 8.94 -1.76
CA ASP A 245 -11.58 8.35 -0.42
C ASP A 245 -10.22 8.00 0.18
N LEU A 246 -9.35 7.36 -0.59
CA LEU A 246 -8.00 6.98 -0.12
C LEU A 246 -7.16 8.21 0.26
N ILE A 247 -7.18 9.26 -0.58
CA ILE A 247 -6.45 10.51 -0.30
C ILE A 247 -6.97 11.13 0.99
N SER A 248 -8.29 11.25 1.15
CA SER A 248 -8.90 11.83 2.34
C SER A 248 -8.52 11.04 3.60
N VAL A 249 -8.66 9.71 3.56
CA VAL A 249 -8.32 8.86 4.72
C VAL A 249 -6.83 8.97 5.06
N MET A 250 -5.93 8.93 4.06
CA MET A 250 -4.49 9.04 4.32
C MET A 250 -4.13 10.40 4.95
N LEU A 251 -4.71 11.50 4.47
CA LEU A 251 -4.50 12.83 5.04
C LEU A 251 -5.07 12.94 6.45
N ASP A 252 -6.27 12.39 6.70
CA ASP A 252 -6.91 12.39 8.01
C ASP A 252 -6.08 11.63 9.07
N TYR A 253 -5.35 10.59 8.65
CA TYR A 253 -4.40 9.85 9.48
C TYR A 253 -2.99 10.46 9.52
N GLY A 254 -2.79 11.61 8.88
CA GLY A 254 -1.55 12.39 8.94
C GLY A 254 -0.43 11.89 8.03
N ALA A 255 -0.76 11.19 6.94
CA ALA A 255 0.24 10.78 5.97
C ALA A 255 0.96 11.99 5.36
N VAL A 256 2.28 11.97 5.38
CA VAL A 256 3.15 12.87 4.61
C VAL A 256 3.33 12.31 3.20
N ASN A 257 3.50 11.00 3.07
CA ASN A 257 3.56 10.32 1.79
C ASN A 257 2.62 9.10 1.81
N ALA A 258 1.91 8.86 0.72
CA ALA A 258 1.04 7.69 0.57
C ALA A 258 0.90 7.25 -0.88
N ALA A 259 0.74 5.95 -1.08
CA ALA A 259 0.53 5.31 -2.37
C ALA A 259 -0.56 4.23 -2.30
N ASN A 260 -1.26 4.04 -3.41
CA ASN A 260 -2.13 2.90 -3.64
C ASN A 260 -1.28 1.69 -4.05
N LEU A 261 -1.63 0.53 -3.52
CA LEU A 261 -1.06 -0.79 -3.87
C LEU A 261 -2.06 -1.57 -4.73
N ASP A 262 -1.75 -2.84 -5.00
CA ASP A 262 -2.72 -3.72 -5.64
C ASP A 262 -4.00 -3.86 -4.82
N GLY A 263 -5.11 -3.88 -5.51
CA GLY A 263 -6.44 -3.83 -4.90
C GLY A 263 -7.37 -4.95 -5.38
N GLY A 264 -8.66 -4.66 -5.34
CA GLY A 264 -9.66 -5.61 -5.82
C GLY A 264 -9.67 -6.90 -5.02
N SER A 265 -9.55 -8.04 -5.71
CA SER A 265 -9.52 -9.37 -5.09
C SER A 265 -8.28 -9.62 -4.23
N SER A 266 -7.21 -8.82 -4.40
CA SER A 266 -5.98 -8.96 -3.62
C SER A 266 -6.09 -8.33 -2.24
N SER A 267 -6.97 -7.32 -2.06
CA SER A 267 -7.10 -6.55 -0.82
C SER A 267 -7.43 -7.44 0.36
N ALA A 268 -6.48 -7.55 1.29
CA ALA A 268 -6.63 -8.32 2.52
C ALA A 268 -5.71 -7.75 3.62
N MET A 269 -6.10 -7.93 4.88
CA MET A 269 -5.31 -7.58 6.05
C MET A 269 -5.33 -8.73 7.04
N TYR A 270 -4.16 -9.12 7.52
CA TYR A 270 -3.96 -10.17 8.51
C TYR A 270 -3.27 -9.62 9.74
N TYR A 271 -3.68 -10.04 10.92
CA TYR A 271 -3.04 -9.69 12.17
C TYR A 271 -3.21 -10.79 13.21
N ASN A 272 -2.10 -11.20 13.80
CA ASN A 272 -2.02 -12.07 14.97
C ASN A 272 -2.96 -13.29 14.91
N GLY A 273 -2.86 -14.08 13.84
CA GLY A 273 -3.62 -15.31 13.64
C GLY A 273 -5.00 -15.13 12.97
N ASN A 274 -5.42 -13.89 12.69
CA ASN A 274 -6.74 -13.61 12.14
C ASN A 274 -6.70 -12.70 10.91
N TYR A 275 -7.64 -12.92 10.00
CA TYR A 275 -7.89 -11.94 8.94
C TYR A 275 -8.75 -10.81 9.48
N GLU A 276 -8.20 -9.60 9.48
CA GLU A 276 -8.92 -8.37 9.80
C GLU A 276 -9.80 -7.90 8.63
N MET A 277 -9.29 -8.09 7.40
CA MET A 277 -10.01 -7.90 6.14
C MET A 277 -9.68 -9.05 5.21
N THR A 278 -10.71 -9.63 4.57
CA THR A 278 -10.55 -10.74 3.62
C THR A 278 -10.67 -10.27 2.19
N SER A 279 -10.10 -11.04 1.27
CA SER A 279 -10.29 -10.80 -0.17
C SER A 279 -11.77 -10.85 -0.56
N VAL A 280 -12.22 -9.84 -1.29
CA VAL A 280 -13.59 -9.77 -1.80
C VAL A 280 -13.64 -10.32 -3.22
N THR A 281 -14.22 -11.52 -3.37
CA THR A 281 -14.37 -12.18 -4.68
C THR A 281 -15.65 -12.99 -4.74
N PHE A 282 -16.24 -13.07 -5.93
CA PHE A 282 -17.47 -13.85 -6.15
C PHE A 282 -17.23 -15.37 -6.25
N TYR A 283 -15.99 -15.78 -6.52
CA TYR A 283 -15.68 -17.17 -6.91
C TYR A 283 -14.74 -17.88 -5.95
N TYR A 284 -14.25 -17.22 -4.92
CA TYR A 284 -13.21 -17.74 -4.05
C TYR A 284 -13.58 -17.58 -2.57
N GLN A 285 -13.60 -18.68 -1.84
CA GLN A 285 -14.03 -18.71 -0.44
C GLN A 285 -12.86 -18.67 0.58
N HIS A 286 -11.63 -18.59 0.10
CA HIS A 286 -10.47 -18.45 0.97
C HIS A 286 -10.39 -17.04 1.55
N ALA A 287 -9.73 -16.92 2.69
CA ALA A 287 -9.58 -15.66 3.37
C ALA A 287 -8.75 -14.63 2.58
N SER A 288 -7.83 -15.10 1.71
CA SER A 288 -7.03 -14.27 0.81
C SER A 288 -6.94 -14.89 -0.59
N TRP A 289 -6.75 -14.04 -1.60
CA TRP A 289 -6.27 -14.43 -2.90
C TRP A 289 -4.82 -14.88 -2.77
N ARG A 290 -4.32 -15.77 -3.66
CA ARG A 290 -2.91 -16.15 -3.64
C ARG A 290 -2.05 -15.01 -4.17
N LEU A 291 -0.99 -14.69 -3.42
CA LEU A 291 -0.11 -13.56 -3.63
C LEU A 291 1.34 -14.02 -3.78
N PRO A 292 2.19 -13.33 -4.56
CA PRO A 292 3.62 -13.57 -4.57
C PRO A 292 4.35 -12.82 -3.45
N ASP A 293 3.82 -11.69 -3.02
CA ASP A 293 4.42 -10.80 -2.03
C ASP A 293 3.36 -10.06 -1.18
N ALA A 294 3.81 -9.51 -0.07
CA ALA A 294 2.99 -8.78 0.87
C ALA A 294 3.84 -7.73 1.61
N MET A 295 3.21 -6.63 2.05
CA MET A 295 3.76 -5.77 3.08
C MET A 295 3.55 -6.45 4.43
N VAL A 296 4.63 -6.85 5.08
CA VAL A 296 4.60 -7.64 6.32
C VAL A 296 5.16 -6.84 7.47
N VAL A 297 4.52 -6.94 8.62
CA VAL A 297 4.97 -6.33 9.87
C VAL A 297 5.61 -7.40 10.73
N LEU A 298 6.87 -7.20 11.07
CA LEU A 298 7.61 -8.05 12.01
C LEU A 298 7.20 -7.71 13.45
N PRO A 299 7.34 -8.67 14.41
CA PRO A 299 7.16 -8.34 15.80
C PRO A 299 8.16 -7.26 16.25
N LYS A 300 7.78 -6.47 17.24
CA LYS A 300 8.70 -5.50 17.84
C LYS A 300 9.91 -6.24 18.42
N SER A 301 11.11 -5.75 18.08
CA SER A 301 12.36 -6.27 18.71
C SER A 301 12.38 -5.84 20.18
N ASN A 302 12.67 -6.80 21.07
CA ASN A 302 12.84 -6.54 22.51
C ASN A 302 14.13 -5.76 22.78
#